data_bd18004f485a3d0cfd3ced5a00ef5865
#
_entry.id   bd18004f485a3d0cfd3ced5a00ef5865
#
_cell.length_a   1.000
_cell.length_b   1.000
_cell.length_c   1.000
_cell.angle_alpha   90.00
_cell.angle_beta   90.00
_cell.angle_gamma   90.00
#
_symmetry.space_group_name_H-M   'P 1'
#
loop_
_entity.id
_entity.type
_entity.pdbx_description
1 polymer ?
#
loop_
_entity_poly.entity_id
_entity_poly.type
_entity_poly.pdbx_seq_one_letter_code
_entity_poly.pdbx_strand_id
1 'polypeptide(L)'
;MHKIEIPAHALERIQQRRGRFHQFDSIDPKRTAHIVVDMQNGFMAQGQVGECPVAREIVPNLNRISQALRTAGGLVVYIQNTIDETALRDWSNYFGFFSTPDRQARMRDRKSVV
;
A
#
# COMPACT_ATOMS: atom_id res chain seq x y z
N MET A 1 -15.00 -5.52 -1.29
CA MET A 1 -14.33 -4.54 -0.39
C MET A 1 -14.68 -4.90 1.06
N HIS A 2 -13.69 -5.04 1.94
CA HIS A 2 -13.94 -5.30 3.35
C HIS A 2 -14.74 -4.16 3.96
N LYS A 3 -15.84 -4.51 4.61
CA LYS A 3 -16.59 -3.54 5.41
C LYS A 3 -15.84 -3.36 6.73
N ILE A 4 -15.26 -2.18 6.93
CA ILE A 4 -14.57 -1.83 8.17
C ILE A 4 -15.59 -1.17 9.09
N GLU A 5 -15.82 -1.77 10.23
CA GLU A 5 -16.66 -1.18 11.30
C GLU A 5 -15.75 -0.77 12.47
N ILE A 6 -15.78 0.52 12.77
CA ILE A 6 -15.07 1.03 13.95
C ILE A 6 -15.98 0.79 15.16
N PRO A 7 -15.52 0.10 16.22
CA PRO A 7 -16.35 -0.16 17.39
C PRO A 7 -16.89 1.12 18.01
N ALA A 8 -18.14 1.08 18.49
CA ALA A 8 -18.83 2.25 19.05
C ALA A 8 -18.00 2.95 20.16
N HIS A 9 -17.42 2.17 21.08
CA HIS A 9 -16.59 2.73 22.15
C HIS A 9 -15.35 3.50 21.63
N ALA A 10 -14.80 3.13 20.46
CA ALA A 10 -13.70 3.86 19.84
C ALA A 10 -14.18 5.19 19.25
N LEU A 11 -15.35 5.18 18.62
CA LEU A 11 -16.00 6.41 18.11
C LEU A 11 -16.32 7.38 19.24
N GLU A 12 -16.88 6.88 20.34
CA GLU A 12 -17.15 7.70 21.55
C GLU A 12 -15.88 8.33 22.12
N ARG A 13 -14.81 7.57 22.25
CA ARG A 13 -13.51 8.10 22.71
C ARG A 13 -12.95 9.18 21.77
N ILE A 14 -13.08 9.01 20.45
CA ILE A 14 -12.66 10.02 19.48
C ILE A 14 -13.48 11.29 19.69
N GLN A 15 -14.80 11.15 19.78
CA GLN A 15 -15.69 12.28 19.99
C GLN A 15 -15.43 13.02 21.31
N GLN A 16 -15.23 12.29 22.39
CA GLN A 16 -14.91 12.88 23.71
C GLN A 16 -13.57 13.63 23.71
N ARG A 17 -12.56 13.09 23.01
CA ARG A 17 -11.21 13.69 23.00
C ARG A 17 -11.06 14.87 22.05
N ARG A 18 -11.74 14.83 20.91
CA ARG A 18 -11.51 15.75 19.78
C ARG A 18 -12.73 16.61 19.43
N GLY A 19 -13.92 16.28 19.95
CA GLY A 19 -15.17 16.90 19.55
C GLY A 19 -15.60 16.64 18.11
N ARG A 20 -14.83 15.83 17.37
CA ARG A 20 -15.07 15.50 15.95
C ARG A 20 -14.42 14.20 15.54
N PHE A 21 -14.97 13.51 14.53
CA PHE A 21 -14.42 12.26 14.01
C PHE A 21 -13.21 12.49 13.11
N HIS A 22 -13.25 13.47 12.23
CA HIS A 22 -12.18 13.77 11.29
C HIS A 22 -11.27 14.87 11.82
N GLN A 23 -9.97 14.71 11.68
CA GLN A 23 -9.00 15.72 12.10
C GLN A 23 -9.10 16.97 11.22
N PHE A 24 -9.33 16.77 9.93
CA PHE A 24 -9.44 17.83 8.94
C PHE A 24 -10.77 17.72 8.20
N ASP A 25 -11.45 18.83 7.97
CA ASP A 25 -12.69 18.88 7.20
C ASP A 25 -12.41 18.92 5.69
N SER A 26 -11.22 19.41 5.33
CA SER A 26 -10.72 19.44 3.96
C SER A 26 -9.21 19.24 3.94
N ILE A 27 -8.68 18.84 2.79
CA ILE A 27 -7.24 18.78 2.54
C ILE A 27 -6.87 19.80 1.46
N ASP A 28 -5.71 20.45 1.61
CA ASP A 28 -5.11 21.27 0.57
C ASP A 28 -4.32 20.36 -0.37
N PRO A 29 -4.75 20.15 -1.62
CA PRO A 29 -4.07 19.24 -2.54
C PRO A 29 -2.62 19.61 -2.78
N LYS A 30 -2.29 20.90 -2.86
CA LYS A 30 -0.92 21.39 -3.11
C LYS A 30 0.05 21.09 -1.96
N ARG A 31 -0.48 20.78 -0.79
CA ARG A 31 0.27 20.42 0.41
C ARG A 31 0.08 18.95 0.80
N THR A 32 -0.48 18.15 -0.11
CA THR A 32 -0.85 16.75 0.14
C THR A 32 -0.07 15.82 -0.79
N ALA A 33 0.41 14.73 -0.24
CA ALA A 33 0.97 13.61 -0.99
C ALA A 33 0.11 12.35 -0.80
N HIS A 34 -0.25 11.69 -1.89
CA HIS A 34 -0.82 10.35 -1.90
C HIS A 34 0.32 9.34 -2.05
N ILE A 35 0.61 8.62 -0.99
CA ILE A 35 1.66 7.59 -0.97
C ILE A 35 1.01 6.23 -1.19
N VAL A 36 1.34 5.59 -2.32
CA VAL A 36 0.86 4.27 -2.72
C VAL A 36 1.97 3.27 -2.42
N VAL A 37 1.73 2.38 -1.46
CA VAL A 37 2.73 1.43 -0.96
C VAL A 37 2.43 0.03 -1.45
N ASP A 38 3.43 -0.64 -2.02
CA ASP A 38 3.43 -2.07 -2.39
C ASP A 38 2.31 -2.49 -3.39
N MET A 39 1.71 -1.53 -4.09
CA MET A 39 0.72 -1.83 -5.14
C MET A 39 1.40 -2.25 -6.43
N GLN A 40 2.25 -3.26 -6.35
CA GLN A 40 3.06 -3.83 -7.43
C GLN A 40 2.60 -5.23 -7.81
N ASN A 41 2.95 -5.68 -9.02
CA ASN A 41 2.52 -6.98 -9.54
C ASN A 41 2.91 -8.16 -8.64
N GLY A 42 3.99 -8.05 -7.87
CA GLY A 42 4.35 -9.06 -6.88
C GLY A 42 3.27 -9.37 -5.86
N PHE A 43 2.37 -8.42 -5.59
CA PHE A 43 1.23 -8.57 -4.69
C PHE A 43 -0.12 -8.52 -5.42
N MET A 44 -0.17 -7.91 -6.60
CA MET A 44 -1.41 -7.65 -7.32
C MET A 44 -1.73 -8.69 -8.39
N ALA A 45 -0.71 -9.23 -9.08
CA ALA A 45 -0.93 -10.17 -10.17
C ALA A 45 -1.28 -11.58 -9.65
N GLN A 46 -2.13 -12.26 -10.40
CA GLN A 46 -2.53 -13.63 -10.09
C GLN A 46 -1.35 -14.59 -10.18
N GLY A 47 -1.27 -15.54 -9.27
CA GLY A 47 -0.22 -16.56 -9.22
C GLY A 47 1.12 -16.08 -8.65
N GLN A 48 1.21 -14.86 -8.18
CA GLN A 48 2.43 -14.35 -7.55
C GLN A 48 2.62 -14.88 -6.13
N VAL A 49 3.88 -14.97 -5.69
CA VAL A 49 4.22 -15.51 -4.36
C VAL A 49 3.63 -14.72 -3.21
N GLY A 50 3.50 -13.40 -3.38
CA GLY A 50 2.92 -12.50 -2.40
C GLY A 50 1.50 -12.08 -2.76
N GLU A 51 0.79 -12.82 -3.62
CA GLU A 51 -0.53 -12.43 -4.10
C GLU A 51 -1.51 -12.10 -2.96
N CYS A 52 -2.12 -10.92 -3.06
CA CYS A 52 -3.19 -10.48 -2.19
C CYS A 52 -4.44 -10.15 -3.05
N PRO A 53 -5.31 -11.14 -3.30
CA PRO A 53 -6.45 -10.97 -4.21
C PRO A 53 -7.35 -9.79 -3.86
N VAL A 54 -7.62 -9.57 -2.57
CA VAL A 54 -8.50 -8.49 -2.09
C VAL A 54 -7.90 -7.10 -2.33
N ALA A 55 -6.57 -6.98 -2.46
CA ALA A 55 -5.94 -5.69 -2.74
C ALA A 55 -6.30 -5.16 -4.14
N ARG A 56 -6.66 -6.04 -5.09
CA ARG A 56 -7.13 -5.61 -6.42
C ARG A 56 -8.42 -4.79 -6.36
N GLU A 57 -9.24 -5.02 -5.35
CA GLU A 57 -10.51 -4.29 -5.19
C GLU A 57 -10.33 -2.80 -4.90
N ILE A 58 -9.18 -2.40 -4.34
CA ILE A 58 -8.92 -0.99 -4.01
C ILE A 58 -8.28 -0.20 -5.16
N VAL A 59 -7.77 -0.88 -6.20
CA VAL A 59 -7.07 -0.24 -7.34
C VAL A 59 -7.90 0.86 -7.99
N PRO A 60 -9.20 0.68 -8.30
CA PRO A 60 -10.01 1.74 -8.88
C PRO A 60 -10.07 3.00 -8.02
N ASN A 61 -10.16 2.82 -6.69
CA ASN A 61 -10.18 3.93 -5.75
C ASN A 61 -8.82 4.63 -5.67
N LEU A 62 -7.72 3.87 -5.62
CA LEU A 62 -6.36 4.42 -5.64
C LEU A 62 -6.13 5.27 -6.89
N ASN A 63 -6.49 4.76 -8.06
CA ASN A 63 -6.33 5.47 -9.32
C ASN A 63 -7.16 6.75 -9.36
N ARG A 64 -8.40 6.70 -8.88
CA ARG A 64 -9.27 7.89 -8.79
C ARG A 64 -8.69 8.96 -7.87
N ILE A 65 -8.19 8.58 -6.69
CA ILE A 65 -7.56 9.51 -5.74
C ILE A 65 -6.27 10.08 -6.35
N SER A 66 -5.42 9.24 -6.94
CA SER A 66 -4.18 9.67 -7.59
C SER A 66 -4.43 10.67 -8.71
N GLN A 67 -5.41 10.40 -9.56
CA GLN A 67 -5.77 11.30 -10.65
C GLN A 67 -6.32 12.64 -10.13
N ALA A 68 -7.25 12.61 -9.20
CA ALA A 68 -7.83 13.81 -8.62
C ALA A 68 -6.75 14.69 -7.96
N LEU A 69 -5.83 14.06 -7.21
CA LEU A 69 -4.77 14.79 -6.54
C LEU A 69 -3.77 15.43 -7.53
N ARG A 70 -3.35 14.69 -8.57
CA ARG A 70 -2.50 15.24 -9.62
C ARG A 70 -3.14 16.43 -10.33
N THR A 71 -4.41 16.29 -10.69
CA THR A 71 -5.18 17.38 -11.33
C THR A 71 -5.25 18.63 -10.46
N ALA A 72 -5.33 18.46 -9.15
CA ALA A 72 -5.37 19.54 -8.17
C ALA A 72 -3.97 20.08 -7.75
N GLY A 73 -2.89 19.58 -8.36
CA GLY A 73 -1.52 20.01 -8.10
C GLY A 73 -0.85 19.37 -6.89
N GLY A 74 -1.38 18.26 -6.40
CA GLY A 74 -0.78 17.47 -5.33
C GLY A 74 0.23 16.43 -5.84
N LEU A 75 0.94 15.79 -4.92
CA LEU A 75 1.97 14.82 -5.21
C LEU A 75 1.41 13.38 -5.11
N VAL A 76 1.82 12.53 -6.04
CA VAL A 76 1.57 11.07 -5.94
C VAL A 76 2.91 10.35 -5.96
N VAL A 77 3.15 9.54 -4.92
CA VAL A 77 4.38 8.79 -4.72
C VAL A 77 4.06 7.30 -4.70
N TYR A 78 4.80 6.51 -5.47
CA TYR A 78 4.72 5.05 -5.43
C TYR A 78 5.96 4.51 -4.71
N ILE A 79 5.72 3.68 -3.68
CA ILE A 79 6.76 2.95 -2.99
C ILE A 79 6.68 1.49 -3.42
N GLN A 80 7.78 0.98 -3.91
CA GLN A 80 7.91 -0.39 -4.42
C GLN A 80 8.98 -1.15 -3.65
N ASN A 81 8.68 -2.38 -3.28
CA ASN A 81 9.67 -3.30 -2.76
C ASN A 81 10.44 -3.93 -3.92
N THR A 82 11.75 -3.73 -3.95
CA THR A 82 12.64 -4.30 -4.96
C THR A 82 13.58 -5.32 -4.32
N ILE A 83 13.60 -6.53 -4.86
CA ILE A 83 14.46 -7.62 -4.40
C ILE A 83 15.47 -7.90 -5.50
N ASP A 84 16.68 -7.42 -5.31
CA ASP A 84 17.83 -7.63 -6.17
C ASP A 84 18.87 -8.55 -5.50
N GLU A 85 20.01 -8.76 -6.16
CA GLU A 85 21.09 -9.57 -5.63
C GLU A 85 21.65 -9.02 -4.32
N THR A 86 21.65 -7.71 -4.15
CA THR A 86 22.12 -7.07 -2.92
C THR A 86 21.17 -7.36 -1.77
N ALA A 87 19.86 -7.23 -1.99
CA ALA A 87 18.85 -7.55 -0.98
C ALA A 87 18.93 -9.03 -0.58
N LEU A 88 19.09 -9.95 -1.54
CA LEU A 88 19.19 -11.39 -1.27
C LEU A 88 20.42 -11.73 -0.43
N ARG A 89 21.54 -11.05 -0.66
CA ARG A 89 22.79 -11.23 0.11
C ARG A 89 22.71 -10.60 1.50
N ASP A 90 22.26 -9.34 1.56
CA ASP A 90 22.37 -8.51 2.76
C ASP A 90 21.24 -8.75 3.75
N TRP A 91 20.06 -9.17 3.26
CA TRP A 91 18.93 -9.60 4.11
C TRP A 91 19.00 -11.09 4.43
N SER A 92 20.17 -11.56 4.79
CA SER A 92 20.47 -12.98 4.98
C SER A 92 19.56 -13.69 5.98
N ASN A 93 19.18 -13.02 7.07
CA ASN A 93 18.25 -13.58 8.05
C ASN A 93 16.88 -13.82 7.45
N TYR A 94 16.34 -12.86 6.72
CA TYR A 94 15.02 -13.00 6.08
C TYR A 94 15.06 -14.07 4.97
N PHE A 95 15.99 -13.97 4.03
CA PHE A 95 16.02 -14.89 2.91
C PHE A 95 16.57 -16.28 3.28
N GLY A 96 17.45 -16.38 4.27
CA GLY A 96 17.98 -17.65 4.74
C GLY A 96 16.99 -18.47 5.56
N PHE A 97 16.13 -17.84 6.35
CA PHE A 97 15.20 -18.53 7.25
C PHE A 97 13.76 -18.60 6.75
N PHE A 98 13.30 -17.57 6.03
CA PHE A 98 11.88 -17.45 5.67
C PHE A 98 11.61 -17.64 4.17
N SER A 99 12.63 -17.86 3.35
CA SER A 99 12.47 -17.94 1.91
C SER A 99 13.25 -19.10 1.31
N THR A 100 12.59 -19.93 0.50
CA THR A 100 13.25 -20.99 -0.27
C THR A 100 13.91 -20.43 -1.52
N PRO A 101 14.92 -21.12 -2.11
CA PRO A 101 15.56 -20.72 -3.37
C PRO A 101 14.56 -20.51 -4.52
N ASP A 102 13.55 -21.38 -4.64
CA ASP A 102 12.49 -21.23 -5.64
C ASP A 102 11.68 -19.95 -5.41
N ARG A 103 11.30 -19.69 -4.18
CA ARG A 103 10.60 -18.44 -3.80
C ARG A 103 11.45 -17.21 -4.11
N GLN A 104 12.74 -17.24 -3.81
CA GLN A 104 13.68 -16.15 -4.11
C GLN A 104 13.78 -15.89 -5.62
N ALA A 105 13.92 -16.94 -6.42
CA ALA A 105 13.96 -16.83 -7.88
C ALA A 105 12.66 -16.19 -8.42
N ARG A 106 11.51 -16.62 -7.93
CA ARG A 106 10.21 -16.04 -8.29
C ARG A 106 10.01 -14.61 -7.79
N MET A 107 10.73 -14.16 -6.78
CA MET A 107 10.68 -12.80 -6.25
C MET A 107 11.56 -11.81 -7.04
N ARG A 108 12.56 -12.24 -7.80
CA ARG A 108 13.45 -11.38 -8.56
C ARG A 108 12.81 -10.67 -9.75
N ASP A 109 11.77 -11.25 -10.34
CA ASP A 109 11.21 -10.82 -11.64
C ASP A 109 9.97 -9.92 -11.53
N ARG A 110 10.00 -8.93 -10.64
CA ARG A 110 8.81 -8.15 -10.29
C ARG A 110 8.92 -6.68 -10.66
N LYS A 111 8.82 -6.38 -11.95
CA LYS A 111 9.14 -5.05 -12.48
C LYS A 111 7.97 -4.11 -12.74
N SER A 112 6.72 -4.39 -12.43
CA SER A 112 5.67 -3.45 -12.78
C SER A 112 4.82 -3.03 -11.59
N VAL A 113 4.49 -1.75 -11.57
CA VAL A 113 3.53 -1.11 -10.69
C VAL A 113 2.17 -1.06 -11.40
N VAL A 114 1.11 -1.28 -10.68
CA VAL A 114 -0.27 -1.18 -11.18
C VAL A 114 -0.58 0.25 -11.64
#